data_f981edcb9854bb9ed80c82375b27b4e7
#
_entry.id   f981edcb9854bb9ed80c82375b27b4e7
#
_cell.length_a   1.000
_cell.length_b   1.000
_cell.length_c   1.000
_cell.angle_alpha   90.00
_cell.angle_beta   90.00
_cell.angle_gamma   90.00
#
_symmetry.space_group_name_H-M   'P 1'
#
loop_
_entity.id
_entity.type
_entity.pdbx_description
1 polymer ?
#
loop_
_entity_poly.entity_id
_entity_poly.type
_entity_poly.pdbx_seq_one_letter_code
_entity_poly.pdbx_strand_id
1 'polypeptide(L)'
;MGLIAQLLERRSPVVHIVSPHQMVADAVAIMATRKVGAVPVVEDGHLVGIFSERDVIRRVVWLNRSPDKTQIGEVMTPGPLTASPSDERALAVRKMVSIGCRHLPVVQHGALVDMLSIRDLLFGELEERSADVESLRRYIDGSY
;
A
#
# COMPACT_ATOMS: atom_id res chain seq x y z
N MET A 1 17.08 9.75 9.09
CA MET A 1 15.82 9.00 8.90
C MET A 1 15.82 7.78 9.79
N GLY A 2 14.74 7.49 10.45
CA GLY A 2 14.67 6.38 11.39
C GLY A 2 14.27 5.06 10.75
N LEU A 3 13.93 4.12 11.60
CA LEU A 3 13.42 2.81 11.22
C LEU A 3 11.89 2.87 10.99
N ILE A 4 11.39 1.94 10.21
CA ILE A 4 9.96 1.77 10.00
C ILE A 4 9.24 1.52 11.34
N ALA A 5 9.83 0.77 12.25
CA ALA A 5 9.27 0.51 13.59
C ALA A 5 8.86 1.79 14.31
N GLN A 6 9.65 2.84 14.20
CA GLN A 6 9.36 4.13 14.85
C GLN A 6 8.11 4.81 14.27
N LEU A 7 7.89 4.66 12.97
CA LEU A 7 6.68 5.15 12.33
C LEU A 7 5.46 4.35 12.77
N LEU A 8 5.59 3.03 12.89
CA LEU A 8 4.49 2.15 13.31
C LEU A 8 4.00 2.47 14.73
N GLU A 9 4.89 2.86 15.62
CA GLU A 9 4.54 3.24 17.00
C GLU A 9 3.58 4.42 17.07
N ARG A 10 3.61 5.30 16.05
CA ARG A 10 2.78 6.50 15.97
C ARG A 10 1.46 6.26 15.24
N ARG A 11 1.23 5.06 14.75
CA ARG A 11 0.06 4.70 13.95
C ARG A 11 -0.85 3.77 14.74
N SER A 12 -2.14 3.90 14.48
CA SER A 12 -3.15 2.90 14.87
C SER A 12 -3.63 2.28 13.56
N PRO A 13 -2.91 1.29 13.04
CA PRO A 13 -3.19 0.79 11.71
C PRO A 13 -4.52 0.04 11.68
N VAL A 14 -5.38 0.45 10.75
CA VAL A 14 -6.53 -0.35 10.33
C VAL A 14 -6.20 -0.83 8.93
N VAL A 15 -5.79 -2.08 8.81
CA VAL A 15 -5.40 -2.67 7.53
C VAL A 15 -6.60 -3.45 6.98
N HIS A 16 -7.08 -3.02 5.82
CA HIS A 16 -8.17 -3.68 5.11
C HIS A 16 -7.60 -4.75 4.20
N ILE A 17 -7.62 -6.00 4.64
CA ILE A 17 -7.11 -7.12 3.85
C ILE A 17 -8.22 -7.73 3.00
N VAL A 18 -7.82 -8.31 1.87
CA VAL A 18 -8.69 -9.12 1.02
C VAL A 18 -8.07 -10.49 0.78
N SER A 19 -8.91 -11.45 0.39
CA SER A 19 -8.48 -12.77 -0.02
C SER A 19 -8.32 -12.82 -1.55
N PRO A 20 -7.43 -13.66 -2.11
CA PRO A 20 -7.34 -13.83 -3.56
C PRO A 20 -8.62 -14.39 -4.19
N HIS A 21 -9.49 -15.00 -3.40
CA HIS A 21 -10.74 -15.59 -3.86
C HIS A 21 -11.93 -14.61 -3.87
N GLN A 22 -11.77 -13.45 -3.24
CA GLN A 22 -12.79 -12.40 -3.33
C GLN A 22 -12.80 -11.78 -4.71
N MET A 23 -13.93 -11.16 -5.08
CA MET A 23 -14.07 -10.50 -6.37
C MET A 23 -13.41 -9.13 -6.36
N VAL A 24 -12.97 -8.68 -7.53
CA VAL A 24 -12.41 -7.34 -7.71
C VAL A 24 -13.35 -6.26 -7.17
N ALA A 25 -14.67 -6.44 -7.37
CA ALA A 25 -15.67 -5.50 -6.86
C ALA A 25 -15.56 -5.27 -5.34
N ASP A 26 -15.22 -6.30 -4.57
CA ASP A 26 -15.05 -6.18 -3.11
C ASP A 26 -13.86 -5.27 -2.77
N ALA A 27 -12.73 -5.44 -3.45
CA ALA A 27 -11.56 -4.60 -3.25
C ALA A 27 -11.81 -3.16 -3.70
N VAL A 28 -12.50 -2.97 -4.82
CA VAL A 28 -12.87 -1.64 -5.31
C VAL A 28 -13.75 -0.91 -4.29
N ALA A 29 -14.72 -1.61 -3.70
CA ALA A 29 -15.57 -1.03 -2.66
C ALA A 29 -14.76 -0.56 -1.45
N ILE A 30 -13.79 -1.36 -1.00
CA ILE A 30 -12.91 -1.00 0.11
C ILE A 30 -12.08 0.25 -0.26
N MET A 31 -11.44 0.24 -1.41
CA MET A 31 -10.60 1.35 -1.86
C MET A 31 -11.40 2.65 -1.98
N ALA A 32 -12.59 2.57 -2.53
CA ALA A 32 -13.46 3.73 -2.71
C ALA A 32 -14.02 4.28 -1.40
N THR A 33 -14.49 3.41 -0.50
CA THR A 33 -15.13 3.83 0.76
C THR A 33 -14.13 4.20 1.84
N ARG A 34 -12.98 3.53 1.88
CA ARG A 34 -11.92 3.79 2.87
C ARG A 34 -10.86 4.76 2.37
N LYS A 35 -10.94 5.18 1.12
CA LYS A 35 -10.02 6.14 0.48
C LYS A 35 -8.57 5.67 0.55
N VAL A 36 -8.35 4.41 0.24
CA VAL A 36 -7.02 3.82 0.15
C VAL A 36 -6.74 3.41 -1.30
N GLY A 37 -5.49 3.56 -1.73
CA GLY A 37 -5.10 3.29 -3.12
C GLY A 37 -4.66 1.87 -3.38
N ALA A 38 -4.55 1.04 -2.36
CA ALA A 38 -4.17 -0.36 -2.48
C ALA A 38 -4.63 -1.14 -1.26
N VAL A 39 -4.82 -2.45 -1.45
CA VAL A 39 -5.14 -3.38 -0.36
C VAL A 39 -4.19 -4.58 -0.43
N PRO A 40 -3.72 -5.09 0.71
CA PRO A 40 -2.94 -6.31 0.74
C PRO A 40 -3.84 -7.52 0.54
N VAL A 41 -3.34 -8.49 -0.21
CA VAL A 41 -4.03 -9.75 -0.48
C VAL A 41 -3.39 -10.83 0.38
N VAL A 42 -4.18 -11.44 1.25
CA VAL A 42 -3.74 -12.40 2.25
C VAL A 42 -4.48 -13.71 2.08
N GLU A 43 -3.75 -14.81 2.13
CA GLU A 43 -4.29 -16.17 2.09
C GLU A 43 -3.64 -17.00 3.18
N ASP A 44 -4.45 -17.68 3.99
CA ASP A 44 -3.97 -18.53 5.10
C ASP A 44 -2.99 -17.79 6.04
N GLY A 45 -3.26 -16.52 6.32
CA GLY A 45 -2.43 -15.69 7.19
C GLY A 45 -1.17 -15.14 6.53
N HIS A 46 -0.92 -15.42 5.26
CA HIS A 46 0.28 -14.98 4.55
C HIS A 46 -0.05 -13.96 3.46
N LEU A 47 0.80 -12.94 3.34
CA LEU A 47 0.71 -11.98 2.25
C LEU A 47 1.07 -12.68 0.94
N VAL A 48 0.13 -12.70 -0.02
CA VAL A 48 0.36 -13.31 -1.34
C VAL A 48 0.41 -12.29 -2.47
N GLY A 49 -0.07 -11.09 -2.24
CA GLY A 49 -0.06 -10.06 -3.28
C GLY A 49 -0.51 -8.71 -2.76
N ILE A 50 -0.57 -7.77 -3.67
CA ILE A 50 -1.14 -6.45 -3.46
C ILE A 50 -2.07 -6.14 -4.64
N PHE A 51 -3.19 -5.50 -4.36
CA PHE A 51 -4.13 -5.07 -5.38
C PHE A 51 -4.36 -3.57 -5.27
N SER A 52 -4.04 -2.83 -6.33
CA SER A 52 -4.03 -1.38 -6.35
C SER A 52 -5.01 -0.79 -7.36
N GLU A 53 -5.26 0.53 -7.24
CA GLU A 53 -6.00 1.29 -8.25
C GLU A 53 -5.40 1.11 -9.65
N ARG A 54 -4.07 1.04 -9.73
CA ARG A 54 -3.35 0.83 -10.98
C ARG A 54 -3.67 -0.53 -11.58
N ASP A 55 -3.78 -1.57 -10.75
CA ASP A 55 -4.21 -2.91 -11.19
C ASP A 55 -5.64 -2.89 -11.72
N VAL A 56 -6.55 -2.14 -11.07
CA VAL A 56 -7.93 -1.99 -11.54
C VAL A 56 -7.94 -1.41 -12.95
N ILE A 57 -7.17 -0.37 -13.19
CA ILE A 57 -7.11 0.26 -14.51
C ILE A 57 -6.49 -0.67 -15.55
N ARG A 58 -5.33 -1.23 -15.27
CA ARG A 58 -4.51 -1.94 -16.25
C ARG A 58 -4.92 -3.38 -16.49
N ARG A 59 -5.44 -4.05 -15.46
CA ARG A 59 -5.70 -5.49 -15.50
C ARG A 59 -7.18 -5.85 -15.46
N VAL A 60 -8.04 -4.91 -15.15
CA VAL A 60 -9.49 -5.12 -15.11
C VAL A 60 -10.18 -4.28 -16.19
N VAL A 61 -10.20 -2.96 -16.03
CA VAL A 61 -10.93 -2.06 -16.94
C VAL A 61 -10.33 -2.08 -18.35
N TRP A 62 -9.02 -1.93 -18.47
CA TRP A 62 -8.34 -1.93 -19.76
C TRP A 62 -8.52 -3.24 -20.53
N LEU A 63 -8.57 -4.37 -19.83
CA LEU A 63 -8.76 -5.69 -20.41
C LEU A 63 -10.24 -6.09 -20.52
N ASN A 64 -11.15 -5.17 -20.22
CA ASN A 64 -12.59 -5.37 -20.30
C ASN A 64 -13.09 -6.55 -19.46
N ARG A 65 -12.51 -6.76 -18.29
CA ARG A 65 -12.92 -7.79 -17.34
C ARG A 65 -14.01 -7.26 -16.43
N SER A 66 -14.91 -8.14 -16.00
CA SER A 66 -15.99 -7.77 -15.09
C SER A 66 -15.49 -7.79 -13.63
N PRO A 67 -15.61 -6.68 -12.88
CA PRO A 67 -15.24 -6.66 -11.47
C PRO A 67 -16.03 -7.66 -10.62
N ASP A 68 -17.27 -7.96 -10.98
CA ASP A 68 -18.13 -8.88 -10.25
C ASP A 68 -17.80 -10.36 -10.51
N LYS A 69 -17.07 -10.65 -11.57
CA LYS A 69 -16.77 -12.02 -12.03
C LYS A 69 -15.29 -12.34 -12.06
N THR A 70 -14.44 -11.40 -11.70
CA THR A 70 -12.99 -11.57 -11.68
C THR A 70 -12.49 -11.68 -10.24
N GLN A 71 -11.81 -12.77 -9.92
CA GLN A 71 -11.19 -12.94 -8.61
C GLN A 71 -9.92 -12.07 -8.51
N ILE A 72 -9.68 -11.54 -7.33
CA ILE A 72 -8.52 -10.69 -7.05
C ILE A 72 -7.21 -11.41 -7.37
N GLY A 73 -7.13 -12.71 -7.05
CA GLY A 73 -5.93 -13.51 -7.31
C GLY A 73 -5.53 -13.58 -8.79
N GLU A 74 -6.48 -13.40 -9.72
CA GLU A 74 -6.19 -13.42 -11.16
C GLU A 74 -5.53 -12.13 -11.66
N VAL A 75 -5.71 -11.02 -10.93
CA VAL A 75 -5.32 -9.68 -11.40
C VAL A 75 -4.45 -8.90 -10.41
N MET A 76 -4.19 -9.44 -9.22
CA MET A 76 -3.29 -8.84 -8.25
C MET A 76 -1.85 -8.81 -8.74
N THR A 77 -1.04 -7.99 -8.13
CA THR A 77 0.42 -8.05 -8.26
C THR A 77 0.94 -9.07 -7.24
N PRO A 78 1.46 -10.23 -7.68
CA PRO A 78 1.99 -11.23 -6.76
C PRO A 78 3.39 -10.86 -6.29
N GLY A 79 3.80 -11.39 -5.14
CA GLY A 79 5.15 -11.21 -4.60
C GLY A 79 5.57 -9.75 -4.48
N PRO A 80 4.77 -8.89 -3.83
CA PRO A 80 5.09 -7.47 -3.76
C PRO A 80 6.38 -7.20 -2.98
N LEU A 81 7.00 -6.05 -3.24
CA LEU A 81 8.06 -5.54 -2.36
C LEU A 81 7.48 -5.39 -0.95
N THR A 82 8.19 -5.92 0.03
CA THR A 82 7.80 -5.80 1.44
C THR A 82 8.93 -5.17 2.24
N ALA A 83 8.58 -4.71 3.44
CA ALA A 83 9.55 -4.23 4.40
C ALA A 83 9.33 -4.89 5.75
N SER A 84 10.36 -4.85 6.58
CA SER A 84 10.31 -5.24 7.98
C SER A 84 10.31 -4.00 8.86
N PRO A 85 9.74 -4.05 10.08
CA PRO A 85 9.85 -2.93 11.02
C PRO A 85 11.29 -2.50 11.31
N SER A 86 12.25 -3.40 11.18
CA SER A 86 13.68 -3.11 11.39
C SER A 86 14.37 -2.44 10.20
N ASP A 87 13.69 -2.31 9.08
CA ASP A 87 14.25 -1.66 7.89
C ASP A 87 14.31 -0.14 8.05
N GLU A 88 15.32 0.46 7.42
CA GLU A 88 15.45 1.92 7.36
C GLU A 88 14.41 2.50 6.41
N ARG A 89 13.75 3.57 6.85
CA ARG A 89 12.74 4.27 6.05
C ARG A 89 13.31 4.83 4.75
N ALA A 90 14.51 5.42 4.81
CA ALA A 90 15.16 5.95 3.63
C ALA A 90 15.41 4.89 2.57
N LEU A 91 15.84 3.71 2.98
CA LEU A 91 16.07 2.59 2.06
C LEU A 91 14.75 2.09 1.45
N ALA A 92 13.70 2.01 2.26
CA ALA A 92 12.38 1.61 1.78
C ALA A 92 11.86 2.59 0.72
N VAL A 93 11.97 3.88 0.95
CA VAL A 93 11.57 4.92 -0.02
C VAL A 93 12.35 4.78 -1.31
N ARG A 94 13.67 4.59 -1.24
CA ARG A 94 14.51 4.42 -2.45
C ARG A 94 14.11 3.20 -3.26
N LYS A 95 13.81 2.09 -2.60
CA LYS A 95 13.35 0.87 -3.29
C LYS A 95 12.00 1.10 -3.97
N MET A 96 11.07 1.74 -3.27
CA MET A 96 9.74 2.04 -3.83
C MET A 96 9.85 2.94 -5.06
N VAL A 97 10.65 3.98 -4.98
CA VAL A 97 10.88 4.90 -6.12
C VAL A 97 11.49 4.15 -7.30
N SER A 98 12.48 3.28 -7.05
CA SER A 98 13.18 2.56 -8.12
C SER A 98 12.27 1.61 -8.91
N ILE A 99 11.28 1.00 -8.26
CA ILE A 99 10.34 0.09 -8.93
C ILE A 99 9.00 0.74 -9.26
N GLY A 100 8.80 1.99 -8.86
CA GLY A 100 7.59 2.75 -9.17
C GLY A 100 6.36 2.35 -8.37
N CYS A 101 6.51 1.72 -7.20
CA CYS A 101 5.37 1.41 -6.34
C CYS A 101 5.11 2.52 -5.32
N ARG A 102 3.85 2.66 -4.91
CA ARG A 102 3.42 3.69 -3.96
C ARG A 102 3.00 3.12 -2.60
N HIS A 103 2.89 1.82 -2.50
CA HIS A 103 2.42 1.13 -1.31
C HIS A 103 3.38 0.02 -0.94
N LEU A 104 3.62 -0.13 0.35
CA LEU A 104 4.61 -1.05 0.89
C LEU A 104 4.00 -1.83 2.05
N PRO A 105 3.71 -3.12 1.86
CA PRO A 105 3.33 -3.97 2.98
C PRO A 105 4.49 -4.16 3.95
N VAL A 106 4.21 -4.03 5.24
CA VAL A 106 5.17 -4.31 6.31
C VAL A 106 4.86 -5.67 6.90
N VAL A 107 5.86 -6.53 6.89
CA VAL A 107 5.73 -7.93 7.32
C VAL A 107 6.72 -8.20 8.45
N GLN A 108 6.28 -8.89 9.49
CA GLN A 108 7.11 -9.30 10.61
C GLN A 108 6.78 -10.75 10.98
N HIS A 109 7.79 -11.60 11.04
CA HIS A 109 7.62 -13.03 11.35
C HIS A 109 6.59 -13.72 10.43
N GLY A 110 6.60 -13.38 9.14
CA GLY A 110 5.68 -13.93 8.15
C GLY A 110 4.27 -13.36 8.15
N ALA A 111 3.94 -12.46 9.09
CA ALA A 111 2.62 -11.87 9.21
C ALA A 111 2.60 -10.40 8.78
N LEU A 112 1.52 -10.01 8.11
CA LEU A 112 1.29 -8.61 7.74
C LEU A 112 1.05 -7.78 9.00
N VAL A 113 1.82 -6.70 9.16
CA VAL A 113 1.71 -5.77 10.31
C VAL A 113 0.97 -4.50 9.92
N ASP A 114 1.30 -3.95 8.76
CA ASP A 114 0.73 -2.68 8.28
C ASP A 114 0.88 -2.58 6.76
N MET A 115 0.20 -1.62 6.18
CA MET A 115 0.36 -1.21 4.79
C MET A 115 0.70 0.28 4.79
N LEU A 116 1.90 0.62 4.34
CA LEU A 116 2.36 2.00 4.28
C LEU A 116 2.31 2.53 2.86
N SER A 117 1.90 3.78 2.72
CA SER A 117 2.05 4.51 1.47
C SER A 117 3.38 5.26 1.47
N ILE A 118 3.84 5.66 0.28
CA ILE A 118 5.04 6.51 0.18
C ILE A 118 4.83 7.84 0.94
N ARG A 119 3.59 8.32 1.01
CA ARG A 119 3.24 9.51 1.79
C ARG A 119 3.47 9.28 3.28
N ASP A 120 3.07 8.13 3.81
CA ASP A 120 3.28 7.79 5.22
C ASP A 120 4.77 7.81 5.55
N LEU A 121 5.60 7.25 4.68
CA LEU A 121 7.04 7.18 4.89
C LEU A 121 7.71 8.56 4.84
N LEU A 122 7.28 9.40 3.90
CA LEU A 122 7.85 10.75 3.75
C LEU A 122 7.37 11.69 4.85
N PHE A 123 6.07 11.70 5.16
CA PHE A 123 5.53 12.62 6.17
C PHE A 123 5.93 12.26 7.59
N GLY A 124 6.08 10.98 7.90
CA GLY A 124 6.51 10.54 9.21
C GLY A 124 7.88 11.09 9.61
N GLU A 125 8.74 11.42 8.65
CA GLU A 125 10.02 12.07 8.92
C GLU A 125 9.92 13.59 8.93
N LEU A 126 9.09 14.14 8.03
CA LEU A 126 8.97 15.57 7.83
C LEU A 126 8.13 16.27 8.91
N GLU A 127 7.38 15.55 9.73
CA GLU A 127 6.61 16.11 10.85
C GLU A 127 7.51 16.83 11.88
N GLU A 128 8.79 16.54 11.89
CA GLU A 128 9.79 17.25 12.71
C GLU A 128 10.22 18.59 12.09
N ARG A 129 9.85 18.87 10.83
CA ARG A 129 10.20 20.10 10.09
C ARG A 129 8.93 20.79 9.60
N SER A 130 8.22 21.44 10.49
CA SER A 130 6.84 21.90 10.28
C SER A 130 6.55 22.75 9.03
N ALA A 131 7.48 23.62 8.61
CA ALA A 131 7.27 24.48 7.44
C ALA A 131 7.39 23.74 6.11
N ASP A 132 8.35 22.80 6.01
CA ASP A 132 8.59 22.01 4.80
C ASP A 132 7.51 20.96 4.59
N VAL A 133 6.93 20.46 5.69
CA VAL A 133 5.83 19.47 5.65
C VAL A 133 4.62 20.04 4.94
N GLU A 134 4.20 21.26 5.29
CA GLU A 134 3.00 21.85 4.73
C GLU A 134 3.13 22.08 3.22
N SER A 135 4.29 22.56 2.78
CA SER A 135 4.58 22.76 1.36
C SER A 135 4.59 21.46 0.59
N LEU A 136 5.18 20.41 1.15
CA LEU A 136 5.25 19.09 0.52
C LEU A 136 3.88 18.44 0.43
N ARG A 137 3.06 18.55 1.47
CA ARG A 137 1.68 18.05 1.45
C ARG A 137 0.86 18.68 0.34
N ARG A 138 0.95 20.00 0.18
CA ARG A 138 0.26 20.72 -0.91
C ARG A 138 0.71 20.22 -2.28
N TYR A 139 2.01 20.01 -2.45
CA TYR A 139 2.56 19.53 -3.70
C TYR A 139 2.04 18.13 -4.05
N ILE A 140 2.09 17.21 -3.10
CA ILE A 140 1.65 15.82 -3.30
C ILE A 140 0.13 15.76 -3.50
N ASP A 141 -0.65 16.48 -2.71
CA ASP A 141 -2.11 16.48 -2.82
C ASP A 141 -2.60 17.18 -4.07
N GLY A 142 -1.86 18.16 -4.58
CA GLY A 142 -2.17 18.85 -5.82
C GLY A 142 -1.72 18.15 -7.11
N SER A 143 -0.97 17.06 -7.01
CA SER A 143 -0.42 16.34 -8.16
C SER A 143 -1.33 15.23 -8.72
N TYR A 144 -2.55 15.15 -8.22
CA TYR A 144 -3.54 14.20 -8.72
C TYR A 144 -4.44 14.83 -9.77
#